data_738a6e1a450d1f2198057ed503f74357
#
_entry.id   738a6e1a450d1f2198057ed503f74357
#
_cell.length_a   1.000
_cell.length_b   1.000
_cell.length_c   1.000
_cell.angle_alpha   90.00
_cell.angle_beta   90.00
_cell.angle_gamma   90.00
#
_symmetry.space_group_name_H-M   'P 1'
#
loop_
_entity.id
_entity.type
_entity.pdbx_description
1 polymer ?
#
loop_
_entity_poly.entity_id
_entity_poly.type
_entity_poly.pdbx_seq_one_letter_code
_entity_poly.pdbx_strand_id
1 'polypeptide(L)'
;MPSLLMTFWDRFGDWTRALGEHLQISLLSLLVALLIGIPLAALLSKSKRWSNIILQLTGVFQTIPSLALLGLFIPLMGIGTAPAVTALVIYAIFPILQNTITGLNAIDPSLVEAGTAFGMTKWERLKIFEIPIAMPVIMSGVRTSAVMIIGTATLASLIGAGGLGTFILLGIDRNNAQLIVIGAVSSALLAIVFNSLLRYLEKASLRRIAISFAATLLLLLISYTPMFVKRFVNQSNTLVIAGKLGVEPDILINIYKELIEDQSKLKVELKPNFGKTRFLYEALKSGDIDIYPEFTGTITSSLLKKKPKLSNDPNQVYLAAKEGIAEQDQLTFLKPFAYQNTYAVAMPEKIADEFNIKSISDVKKYEKQLKAGFTLEFKDREDGYKGIQDKYGLHLSVATMEPALRYQAIQSGNIQLTDAYSTDAEIVKYQLRVLKDDKQLFPPYQGAPLMKASLLRKHPHLKTILNQLSGKITEEEMQAMNYEVSVKGRAASLVAHDYLVKAGLIARTK
;
A
#
# COMPACT_ATOMS: atom_id res chain seq x y z
N MET A 1 10.99 -22.67 12.10
CA MET A 1 10.29 -21.82 11.08
C MET A 1 9.27 -22.69 10.37
N PRO A 2 8.00 -22.27 10.21
CA PRO A 2 7.04 -23.01 9.40
C PRO A 2 7.58 -23.18 7.97
N SER A 3 7.27 -24.29 7.30
CA SER A 3 7.67 -24.47 5.91
C SER A 3 6.96 -23.47 5.00
N LEU A 4 7.56 -23.13 3.83
CA LEU A 4 6.93 -22.25 2.83
C LEU A 4 5.51 -22.73 2.49
N LEU A 5 5.33 -24.04 2.34
CA LEU A 5 4.01 -24.66 2.06
C LEU A 5 3.02 -24.42 3.20
N MET A 6 3.45 -24.54 4.45
CA MET A 6 2.59 -24.30 5.61
C MET A 6 2.13 -22.84 5.65
N THR A 7 3.05 -21.90 5.49
CA THR A 7 2.72 -20.45 5.41
C THR A 7 1.76 -20.15 4.25
N PHE A 8 1.93 -20.81 3.10
CA PHE A 8 1.03 -20.65 1.95
C PHE A 8 -0.39 -21.13 2.27
N TRP A 9 -0.52 -22.33 2.86
CA TRP A 9 -1.84 -22.89 3.18
C TRP A 9 -2.54 -22.12 4.30
N ASP A 10 -1.82 -21.66 5.31
CA ASP A 10 -2.36 -20.83 6.39
C ASP A 10 -2.92 -19.49 5.88
N ARG A 11 -2.40 -19.00 4.75
CA ARG A 11 -2.82 -17.74 4.13
C ARG A 11 -3.47 -17.90 2.75
N PHE A 12 -3.95 -19.09 2.46
CA PHE A 12 -4.55 -19.39 1.15
C PHE A 12 -5.74 -18.47 0.81
N GLY A 13 -6.59 -18.15 1.80
CA GLY A 13 -7.71 -17.22 1.63
C GLY A 13 -7.25 -15.79 1.29
N ASP A 14 -6.20 -15.30 1.96
CA ASP A 14 -5.60 -13.99 1.66
C ASP A 14 -4.96 -13.99 0.28
N TRP A 15 -4.28 -15.08 -0.07
CA TRP A 15 -3.63 -15.24 -1.38
C TRP A 15 -4.63 -15.25 -2.53
N THR A 16 -5.75 -15.98 -2.42
CA THR A 16 -6.79 -16.00 -3.47
C THR A 16 -7.42 -14.62 -3.67
N ARG A 17 -7.64 -13.87 -2.59
CA ARG A 17 -8.11 -12.48 -2.65
C ARG A 17 -7.09 -11.59 -3.37
N ALA A 18 -5.83 -11.63 -2.94
CA ALA A 18 -4.75 -10.83 -3.53
C ALA A 18 -4.53 -11.17 -5.02
N LEU A 19 -4.63 -12.44 -5.40
CA LEU A 19 -4.57 -12.87 -6.80
C LEU A 19 -5.74 -12.30 -7.60
N GLY A 20 -6.96 -12.35 -7.07
CA GLY A 20 -8.15 -11.78 -7.70
C GLY A 20 -8.01 -10.27 -7.93
N GLU A 21 -7.59 -9.52 -6.91
CA GLU A 21 -7.34 -8.08 -7.00
C GLU A 21 -6.25 -7.74 -8.02
N HIS A 22 -5.16 -8.53 -8.03
CA HIS A 22 -4.07 -8.36 -8.99
C HIS A 22 -4.52 -8.57 -10.44
N LEU A 23 -5.33 -9.61 -10.66
CA LEU A 23 -5.93 -9.89 -11.97
C LEU A 23 -6.89 -8.75 -12.40
N GLN A 24 -7.76 -8.30 -11.51
CA GLN A 24 -8.69 -7.20 -11.79
C GLN A 24 -7.96 -5.94 -12.24
N ILE A 25 -6.95 -5.50 -11.47
CA ILE A 25 -6.17 -4.30 -11.77
C ILE A 25 -5.42 -4.47 -13.09
N SER A 26 -4.76 -5.61 -13.29
CA SER A 26 -3.94 -5.88 -14.47
C SER A 26 -4.79 -5.97 -15.74
N LEU A 27 -5.90 -6.70 -15.70
CA LEU A 27 -6.79 -6.87 -16.85
C LEU A 27 -7.51 -5.57 -17.20
N LEU A 28 -7.97 -4.81 -16.19
CA LEU A 28 -8.60 -3.51 -16.43
C LEU A 28 -7.61 -2.54 -17.07
N SER A 29 -6.39 -2.47 -16.57
CA SER A 29 -5.35 -1.60 -17.13
C SER A 29 -4.99 -1.99 -18.57
N LEU A 30 -4.84 -3.28 -18.83
CA LEU A 30 -4.57 -3.78 -20.18
C LEU A 30 -5.72 -3.46 -21.14
N LEU A 31 -6.96 -3.69 -20.71
CA LEU A 31 -8.15 -3.41 -21.51
C LEU A 31 -8.24 -1.92 -21.89
N VAL A 32 -8.08 -1.02 -20.90
CA VAL A 32 -8.10 0.43 -21.15
C VAL A 32 -6.94 0.84 -22.07
N ALA A 33 -5.74 0.29 -21.86
CA ALA A 33 -4.59 0.57 -22.70
C ALA A 33 -4.80 0.11 -24.16
N LEU A 34 -5.47 -1.03 -24.38
CA LEU A 34 -5.82 -1.53 -25.72
C LEU A 34 -6.87 -0.65 -26.39
N LEU A 35 -7.92 -0.27 -25.65
CA LEU A 35 -9.01 0.58 -26.16
C LEU A 35 -8.53 1.98 -26.57
N ILE A 36 -7.50 2.49 -25.93
CA ILE A 36 -6.88 3.77 -26.26
C ILE A 36 -5.76 3.57 -27.30
N GLY A 37 -4.85 2.64 -27.05
CA GLY A 37 -3.59 2.50 -27.78
C GLY A 37 -3.79 2.04 -29.22
N ILE A 38 -4.62 1.02 -29.48
CA ILE A 38 -4.81 0.48 -30.84
C ILE A 38 -5.49 1.50 -31.76
N PRO A 39 -6.64 2.13 -31.39
CA PRO A 39 -7.24 3.17 -32.25
C PRO A 39 -6.32 4.37 -32.46
N LEU A 40 -5.64 4.82 -31.42
CA LEU A 40 -4.69 5.93 -31.52
C LEU A 40 -3.54 5.59 -32.47
N ALA A 41 -2.97 4.40 -32.37
CA ALA A 41 -1.92 3.93 -33.26
C ALA A 41 -2.39 3.86 -34.73
N ALA A 42 -3.61 3.36 -34.98
CA ALA A 42 -4.19 3.30 -36.31
C ALA A 42 -4.39 4.70 -36.93
N LEU A 43 -4.73 5.69 -36.12
CA LEU A 43 -4.81 7.10 -36.56
C LEU A 43 -3.43 7.68 -36.84
N LEU A 44 -2.47 7.43 -35.97
CA LEU A 44 -1.10 7.96 -36.04
C LEU A 44 -0.28 7.33 -37.13
N SER A 45 -0.50 6.05 -37.48
CA SER A 45 0.26 5.34 -38.53
C SER A 45 0.26 6.03 -39.90
N LYS A 46 -0.73 6.90 -40.15
CA LYS A 46 -0.87 7.69 -41.36
C LYS A 46 0.07 8.89 -41.44
N SER A 47 0.71 9.29 -40.34
CA SER A 47 1.58 10.46 -40.31
C SER A 47 2.86 10.17 -39.54
N LYS A 48 3.96 10.01 -40.24
CA LYS A 48 5.29 9.74 -39.71
C LYS A 48 5.70 10.78 -38.61
N ARG A 49 5.33 12.04 -38.82
CA ARG A 49 5.66 13.13 -37.90
C ARG A 49 4.93 12.96 -36.56
N TRP A 50 3.62 12.75 -36.60
CA TRP A 50 2.81 12.59 -35.40
C TRP A 50 3.10 11.27 -34.67
N SER A 51 3.32 10.17 -35.43
CA SER A 51 3.79 8.91 -34.86
C SER A 51 5.05 9.10 -34.03
N ASN A 52 6.07 9.75 -34.60
CA ASN A 52 7.34 9.95 -33.91
C ASN A 52 7.18 10.83 -32.64
N ILE A 53 6.40 11.92 -32.71
CA ILE A 53 6.19 12.79 -31.58
C ILE A 53 5.51 12.03 -30.41
N ILE A 54 4.42 11.32 -30.70
CA ILE A 54 3.65 10.59 -29.69
C ILE A 54 4.44 9.41 -29.12
N LEU A 55 5.20 8.67 -29.97
CA LEU A 55 6.07 7.60 -29.50
C LEU A 55 7.19 8.14 -28.59
N GLN A 56 7.79 9.29 -28.92
CA GLN A 56 8.77 9.92 -28.04
C GLN A 56 8.15 10.33 -26.72
N LEU A 57 7.00 11.00 -26.73
CA LEU A 57 6.30 11.41 -25.50
C LEU A 57 5.92 10.21 -24.63
N THR A 58 5.30 9.19 -25.21
CA THR A 58 4.90 7.99 -24.47
C THR A 58 6.11 7.18 -23.99
N GLY A 59 7.21 7.16 -24.76
CA GLY A 59 8.48 6.55 -24.34
C GLY A 59 9.10 7.26 -23.14
N VAL A 60 9.04 8.60 -23.08
CA VAL A 60 9.52 9.37 -21.91
C VAL A 60 8.74 9.00 -20.65
N PHE A 61 7.41 8.79 -20.74
CA PHE A 61 6.63 8.36 -19.58
C PHE A 61 7.11 7.03 -18.98
N GLN A 62 7.67 6.11 -19.79
CA GLN A 62 8.24 4.87 -19.26
C GLN A 62 9.53 5.07 -18.46
N THR A 63 10.22 6.20 -18.63
CA THR A 63 11.42 6.52 -17.85
C THR A 63 11.10 7.11 -16.49
N ILE A 64 9.87 7.57 -16.26
CA ILE A 64 9.44 8.09 -14.96
C ILE A 64 9.31 6.90 -13.99
N PRO A 65 9.93 6.94 -12.80
CA PRO A 65 9.74 5.89 -11.81
C PRO A 65 8.26 5.69 -11.46
N SER A 66 7.80 4.44 -11.44
CA SER A 66 6.39 4.12 -11.18
C SER A 66 5.86 4.67 -9.85
N LEU A 67 6.69 4.68 -8.80
CA LEU A 67 6.36 5.30 -7.52
C LEU A 67 6.13 6.81 -7.63
N ALA A 68 6.92 7.50 -8.46
CA ALA A 68 6.74 8.93 -8.68
C ALA A 68 5.41 9.21 -9.41
N LEU A 69 5.08 8.39 -10.41
CA LEU A 69 3.83 8.51 -11.13
C LEU A 69 2.61 8.24 -10.25
N LEU A 70 2.68 7.19 -9.42
CA LEU A 70 1.65 6.89 -8.43
C LEU A 70 1.49 8.07 -7.45
N GLY A 71 2.61 8.61 -6.93
CA GLY A 71 2.60 9.76 -6.01
C GLY A 71 1.99 11.01 -6.62
N LEU A 72 2.18 11.23 -7.93
CA LEU A 72 1.61 12.38 -8.65
C LEU A 72 0.08 12.28 -8.78
N PHE A 73 -0.46 11.06 -8.96
CA PHE A 73 -1.90 10.87 -9.13
C PHE A 73 -2.70 10.85 -7.82
N ILE A 74 -2.06 10.58 -6.68
CA ILE A 74 -2.76 10.54 -5.39
C ILE A 74 -3.49 11.85 -5.06
N PRO A 75 -2.90 13.06 -5.21
CA PRO A 75 -3.60 14.31 -4.93
C PRO A 75 -4.80 14.56 -5.86
N LEU A 76 -4.79 13.98 -7.07
CA LEU A 76 -5.80 14.20 -8.10
C LEU A 76 -6.93 13.17 -8.05
N MET A 77 -6.60 11.92 -7.78
CA MET A 77 -7.52 10.79 -7.91
C MET A 77 -7.76 10.03 -6.60
N GLY A 78 -7.13 10.45 -5.51
CA GLY A 78 -7.14 9.70 -4.25
C GLY A 78 -6.18 8.50 -4.28
N ILE A 79 -6.45 7.52 -3.42
CA ILE A 79 -5.69 6.29 -3.30
C ILE A 79 -6.51 5.09 -3.81
N GLY A 80 -5.84 3.95 -4.02
CA GLY A 80 -6.48 2.70 -4.43
C GLY A 80 -6.41 2.42 -5.93
N THR A 81 -7.44 1.79 -6.47
CA THR A 81 -7.43 1.22 -7.83
C THR A 81 -7.34 2.27 -8.94
N ALA A 82 -7.99 3.43 -8.80
CA ALA A 82 -8.05 4.45 -9.85
C ALA A 82 -6.66 4.99 -10.23
N PRO A 83 -5.83 5.54 -9.30
CA PRO A 83 -4.48 6.00 -9.64
C PRO A 83 -3.56 4.85 -10.07
N ALA A 84 -3.74 3.63 -9.51
CA ALA A 84 -2.98 2.46 -9.93
C ALA A 84 -3.23 2.11 -11.40
N VAL A 85 -4.50 1.96 -11.80
CA VAL A 85 -4.89 1.67 -13.18
C VAL A 85 -4.39 2.75 -14.13
N THR A 86 -4.54 4.03 -13.77
CA THR A 86 -4.08 5.16 -14.59
C THR A 86 -2.56 5.09 -14.85
N ALA A 87 -1.76 4.85 -13.82
CA ALA A 87 -0.32 4.71 -13.96
C ALA A 87 0.06 3.51 -14.83
N LEU A 88 -0.58 2.35 -14.63
CA LEU A 88 -0.34 1.14 -15.40
C LEU A 88 -0.73 1.30 -16.88
N VAL A 89 -1.83 2.00 -17.17
CA VAL A 89 -2.26 2.33 -18.54
C VAL A 89 -1.21 3.18 -19.24
N ILE A 90 -0.69 4.21 -18.58
CA ILE A 90 0.35 5.08 -19.14
C ILE A 90 1.58 4.28 -19.53
N TYR A 91 2.03 3.36 -18.68
CA TYR A 91 3.15 2.48 -19.00
C TYR A 91 2.87 1.51 -20.16
N ALA A 92 1.64 0.99 -20.21
CA ALA A 92 1.25 0.00 -21.20
C ALA A 92 1.03 0.57 -22.61
N ILE A 93 0.68 1.85 -22.70
CA ILE A 93 0.34 2.48 -23.98
C ILE A 93 1.53 2.48 -24.96
N PHE A 94 2.76 2.72 -24.51
CA PHE A 94 3.92 2.83 -25.39
C PHE A 94 4.18 1.55 -26.20
N PRO A 95 4.33 0.34 -25.62
CA PRO A 95 4.56 -0.86 -26.40
C PRO A 95 3.40 -1.18 -27.34
N ILE A 96 2.16 -0.90 -26.95
CA ILE A 96 0.97 -1.09 -27.79
C ILE A 96 1.02 -0.15 -29.00
N LEU A 97 1.27 1.13 -28.79
CA LEU A 97 1.39 2.12 -29.85
C LEU A 97 2.53 1.77 -30.81
N GLN A 98 3.73 1.53 -30.27
CA GLN A 98 4.92 1.25 -31.06
C GLN A 98 4.73 0.03 -31.95
N ASN A 99 4.29 -1.09 -31.39
CA ASN A 99 4.11 -2.32 -32.17
C ASN A 99 2.96 -2.23 -33.16
N THR A 100 1.86 -1.54 -32.80
CA THR A 100 0.73 -1.34 -33.71
C THR A 100 1.14 -0.47 -34.92
N ILE A 101 1.82 0.66 -34.66
CA ILE A 101 2.33 1.54 -35.73
C ILE A 101 3.32 0.80 -36.58
N THR A 102 4.27 0.06 -35.99
CA THR A 102 5.26 -0.74 -36.73
C THR A 102 4.60 -1.81 -37.59
N GLY A 103 3.63 -2.55 -37.04
CA GLY A 103 2.91 -3.59 -37.76
C GLY A 103 2.10 -3.04 -38.94
N LEU A 104 1.41 -1.89 -38.76
CA LEU A 104 0.68 -1.26 -39.84
C LEU A 104 1.60 -0.68 -40.93
N ASN A 105 2.74 -0.11 -40.55
CA ASN A 105 3.72 0.44 -41.51
C ASN A 105 4.55 -0.62 -42.22
N ALA A 106 4.56 -1.85 -41.73
CA ALA A 106 5.26 -2.99 -42.38
C ALA A 106 4.44 -3.65 -43.49
N ILE A 107 3.19 -3.24 -43.70
CA ILE A 107 2.35 -3.76 -44.78
C ILE A 107 2.88 -3.27 -46.15
N ASP A 108 2.95 -4.20 -47.09
CA ASP A 108 3.41 -3.89 -48.45
C ASP A 108 2.51 -2.79 -49.07
N PRO A 109 3.07 -1.67 -49.52
CA PRO A 109 2.33 -0.59 -50.16
C PRO A 109 1.49 -1.07 -51.36
N SER A 110 1.93 -2.10 -52.10
CA SER A 110 1.18 -2.66 -53.22
C SER A 110 -0.18 -3.22 -52.84
N LEU A 111 -0.29 -3.80 -51.61
CA LEU A 111 -1.57 -4.28 -51.07
C LEU A 111 -2.52 -3.12 -50.77
N VAL A 112 -1.99 -2.01 -50.28
CA VAL A 112 -2.76 -0.81 -49.94
C VAL A 112 -3.25 -0.13 -51.23
N GLU A 113 -2.41 -0.08 -52.27
CA GLU A 113 -2.77 0.42 -53.61
C GLU A 113 -3.83 -0.45 -54.27
N ALA A 114 -3.66 -1.78 -54.25
CA ALA A 114 -4.64 -2.72 -54.77
C ALA A 114 -6.00 -2.55 -54.12
N GLY A 115 -6.06 -2.48 -52.76
CA GLY A 115 -7.29 -2.23 -52.02
C GLY A 115 -7.96 -0.91 -52.45
N THR A 116 -7.14 0.11 -52.71
CA THR A 116 -7.65 1.43 -53.19
C THR A 116 -8.19 1.32 -54.62
N ALA A 117 -7.52 0.60 -55.48
CA ALA A 117 -7.96 0.37 -56.84
C ALA A 117 -9.29 -0.42 -56.94
N PHE A 118 -9.55 -1.32 -55.99
CA PHE A 118 -10.82 -2.01 -55.83
C PHE A 118 -11.92 -1.13 -55.18
N GLY A 119 -11.67 0.16 -54.93
CA GLY A 119 -12.64 1.09 -54.36
C GLY A 119 -12.88 0.95 -52.88
N MET A 120 -12.02 0.22 -52.14
CA MET A 120 -12.17 0.07 -50.68
C MET A 120 -11.92 1.39 -49.96
N THR A 121 -12.80 1.71 -49.07
CA THR A 121 -12.61 2.83 -48.10
C THR A 121 -11.43 2.55 -47.16
N LYS A 122 -10.87 3.58 -46.57
CA LYS A 122 -9.80 3.44 -45.54
C LYS A 122 -10.20 2.53 -44.39
N TRP A 123 -11.47 2.54 -43.95
CA TRP A 123 -12.00 1.69 -42.90
C TRP A 123 -12.10 0.22 -43.32
N GLU A 124 -12.55 -0.03 -44.54
CA GLU A 124 -12.62 -1.38 -45.10
C GLU A 124 -11.23 -2.01 -45.23
N ARG A 125 -10.28 -1.26 -45.74
CA ARG A 125 -8.87 -1.72 -45.81
C ARG A 125 -8.32 -2.05 -44.44
N LEU A 126 -8.46 -1.12 -43.48
CA LEU A 126 -7.98 -1.30 -42.11
C LEU A 126 -8.56 -2.57 -41.49
N LYS A 127 -9.88 -2.80 -41.62
CA LYS A 127 -10.58 -3.94 -41.03
C LYS A 127 -10.33 -5.26 -41.74
N ILE A 128 -10.31 -5.24 -43.07
CA ILE A 128 -10.30 -6.46 -43.91
C ILE A 128 -8.92 -7.05 -44.02
N PHE A 129 -7.85 -6.25 -44.18
CA PHE A 129 -6.52 -6.79 -44.34
C PHE A 129 -5.39 -6.08 -43.56
N GLU A 130 -5.44 -4.77 -43.34
CA GLU A 130 -4.35 -4.07 -42.63
C GLU A 130 -4.17 -4.57 -41.20
N ILE A 131 -5.23 -4.55 -40.41
CA ILE A 131 -5.20 -5.07 -39.00
C ILE A 131 -4.92 -6.58 -38.98
N PRO A 132 -5.58 -7.44 -39.77
CA PRO A 132 -5.27 -8.87 -39.85
C PRO A 132 -3.80 -9.18 -40.12
N ILE A 133 -3.20 -8.50 -41.06
CA ILE A 133 -1.78 -8.71 -41.44
C ILE A 133 -0.86 -8.19 -40.33
N ALA A 134 -1.17 -7.04 -39.73
CA ALA A 134 -0.40 -6.45 -38.65
C ALA A 134 -0.59 -7.17 -37.29
N MET A 135 -1.60 -8.04 -37.15
CA MET A 135 -2.03 -8.63 -35.87
C MET A 135 -0.91 -9.34 -35.10
N PRO A 136 -0.02 -10.13 -35.70
CA PRO A 136 1.08 -10.76 -34.95
C PRO A 136 1.99 -9.73 -34.27
N VAL A 137 2.29 -8.62 -34.94
CA VAL A 137 3.14 -7.55 -34.40
C VAL A 137 2.38 -6.78 -33.34
N ILE A 138 1.09 -6.50 -33.55
CA ILE A 138 0.20 -5.86 -32.53
C ILE A 138 0.17 -6.73 -31.28
N MET A 139 -0.06 -8.03 -31.42
CA MET A 139 -0.12 -8.97 -30.29
C MET A 139 1.20 -9.07 -29.54
N SER A 140 2.33 -8.90 -30.19
CA SER A 140 3.63 -8.79 -29.52
C SER A 140 3.70 -7.58 -28.60
N GLY A 141 3.18 -6.41 -29.02
CA GLY A 141 3.05 -5.23 -28.18
C GLY A 141 2.12 -5.43 -27.00
N VAL A 142 0.96 -6.06 -27.24
CA VAL A 142 -0.02 -6.43 -26.20
C VAL A 142 0.61 -7.33 -25.14
N ARG A 143 1.35 -8.34 -25.58
CA ARG A 143 2.06 -9.28 -24.69
C ARG A 143 3.11 -8.58 -23.83
N THR A 144 3.93 -7.71 -24.43
CA THR A 144 4.93 -6.91 -23.70
C THR A 144 4.25 -6.03 -22.64
N SER A 145 3.18 -5.35 -23.02
CA SER A 145 2.42 -4.50 -22.08
C SER A 145 1.77 -5.32 -20.95
N ALA A 146 1.21 -6.48 -21.24
CA ALA A 146 0.59 -7.35 -20.23
C ALA A 146 1.61 -7.83 -19.19
N VAL A 147 2.77 -8.31 -19.61
CA VAL A 147 3.84 -8.76 -18.71
C VAL A 147 4.34 -7.59 -17.86
N MET A 148 4.51 -6.41 -18.45
CA MET A 148 4.92 -5.21 -17.75
C MET A 148 3.87 -4.75 -16.74
N ILE A 149 2.58 -4.74 -17.09
CA ILE A 149 1.48 -4.41 -16.19
C ILE A 149 1.49 -5.37 -14.99
N ILE A 150 1.57 -6.69 -15.20
CA ILE A 150 1.55 -7.68 -14.11
C ILE A 150 2.73 -7.44 -13.15
N GLY A 151 3.91 -7.18 -13.66
CA GLY A 151 5.08 -6.89 -12.83
C GLY A 151 4.92 -5.59 -12.01
N THR A 152 4.52 -4.50 -12.68
CA THR A 152 4.39 -3.18 -12.03
C THR A 152 3.14 -3.06 -11.14
N ALA A 153 2.09 -3.86 -11.37
CA ALA A 153 0.90 -3.92 -10.52
C ALA A 153 1.21 -4.37 -9.08
N THR A 154 2.35 -5.02 -8.84
CA THR A 154 2.80 -5.29 -7.45
C THR A 154 2.99 -4.01 -6.64
N LEU A 155 3.35 -2.90 -7.29
CA LEU A 155 3.52 -1.59 -6.63
C LEU A 155 2.18 -0.90 -6.31
N ALA A 156 1.08 -1.33 -6.92
CA ALA A 156 -0.26 -0.82 -6.62
C ALA A 156 -0.68 -1.06 -5.15
N SER A 157 -0.14 -2.11 -4.52
CA SER A 157 -0.34 -2.38 -3.10
C SER A 157 0.19 -1.28 -2.18
N LEU A 158 1.21 -0.52 -2.60
CA LEU A 158 1.76 0.62 -1.84
C LEU A 158 0.77 1.76 -1.65
N ILE A 159 -0.22 1.86 -2.53
CA ILE A 159 -1.28 2.89 -2.50
C ILE A 159 -2.65 2.31 -2.18
N GLY A 160 -2.69 1.14 -1.55
CA GLY A 160 -3.92 0.51 -1.09
C GLY A 160 -4.79 -0.12 -2.18
N ALA A 161 -4.26 -0.33 -3.39
CA ALA A 161 -5.00 -0.99 -4.46
C ALA A 161 -5.04 -2.53 -4.33
N GLY A 162 -4.29 -3.10 -3.38
CA GLY A 162 -4.26 -4.55 -3.16
C GLY A 162 -3.36 -5.30 -4.15
N GLY A 163 -3.64 -6.58 -4.34
CA GLY A 163 -2.92 -7.46 -5.25
C GLY A 163 -1.76 -8.23 -4.60
N LEU A 164 -1.06 -9.05 -5.40
CA LEU A 164 0.03 -9.92 -4.93
C LEU A 164 1.21 -9.16 -4.29
N GLY A 165 1.37 -7.89 -4.62
CA GLY A 165 2.33 -7.00 -3.98
C GLY A 165 2.10 -6.84 -2.48
N THR A 166 0.88 -7.05 -1.99
CA THR A 166 0.57 -7.01 -0.54
C THR A 166 1.35 -8.07 0.23
N PHE A 167 1.55 -9.27 -0.35
CA PHE A 167 2.38 -10.32 0.26
C PHE A 167 3.84 -9.91 0.33
N ILE A 168 4.36 -9.26 -0.72
CA ILE A 168 5.75 -8.78 -0.76
C ILE A 168 5.95 -7.72 0.31
N LEU A 169 5.07 -6.71 0.37
CA LEU A 169 5.15 -5.64 1.37
C LEU A 169 5.00 -6.17 2.79
N LEU A 170 4.01 -7.05 3.02
CA LEU A 170 3.81 -7.67 4.32
C LEU A 170 5.02 -8.50 4.74
N GLY A 171 5.63 -9.21 3.79
CA GLY A 171 6.84 -9.99 4.04
C GLY A 171 8.05 -9.13 4.36
N ILE A 172 8.20 -7.99 3.68
CA ILE A 172 9.23 -6.98 3.98
C ILE A 172 8.99 -6.41 5.38
N ASP A 173 7.77 -5.97 5.65
CA ASP A 173 7.38 -5.33 6.92
C ASP A 173 7.57 -6.27 8.13
N ARG A 174 7.21 -7.55 7.98
CA ARG A 174 7.35 -8.57 9.03
C ARG A 174 8.69 -9.29 9.02
N ASN A 175 9.64 -8.88 8.19
CA ASN A 175 10.90 -9.60 7.99
C ASN A 175 10.70 -11.12 7.76
N ASN A 176 9.72 -11.46 6.92
CA ASN A 176 9.31 -12.82 6.60
C ASN A 176 9.56 -13.14 5.13
N ALA A 177 10.71 -13.78 4.86
CA ALA A 177 11.11 -14.14 3.49
C ALA A 177 10.09 -15.05 2.78
N GLN A 178 9.34 -15.88 3.51
CA GLN A 178 8.36 -16.79 2.92
C GLN A 178 7.20 -16.02 2.26
N LEU A 179 6.71 -14.97 2.92
CA LEU A 179 5.67 -14.11 2.34
C LEU A 179 6.18 -13.36 1.10
N ILE A 180 7.44 -12.88 1.13
CA ILE A 180 8.07 -12.25 -0.03
C ILE A 180 8.13 -13.23 -1.20
N VAL A 181 8.59 -14.46 -0.95
CA VAL A 181 8.69 -15.51 -1.97
C VAL A 181 7.30 -15.88 -2.52
N ILE A 182 6.29 -16.05 -1.65
CA ILE A 182 4.92 -16.34 -2.09
C ILE A 182 4.41 -15.25 -3.04
N GLY A 183 4.53 -13.97 -2.67
CA GLY A 183 4.08 -12.85 -3.51
C GLY A 183 4.85 -12.75 -4.83
N ALA A 184 6.19 -12.83 -4.77
CA ALA A 184 7.06 -12.71 -5.95
C ALA A 184 6.89 -13.88 -6.93
N VAL A 185 6.88 -15.12 -6.42
CA VAL A 185 6.68 -16.31 -7.26
C VAL A 185 5.30 -16.33 -7.87
N SER A 186 4.25 -15.99 -7.10
CA SER A 186 2.88 -15.92 -7.62
C SER A 186 2.76 -14.88 -8.74
N SER A 187 3.35 -13.70 -8.59
CA SER A 187 3.35 -12.65 -9.62
C SER A 187 4.13 -13.09 -10.87
N ALA A 188 5.28 -13.73 -10.70
CA ALA A 188 6.08 -14.26 -11.81
C ALA A 188 5.34 -15.38 -12.56
N LEU A 189 4.72 -16.31 -11.87
CA LEU A 189 3.90 -17.37 -12.47
C LEU A 189 2.71 -16.80 -13.22
N LEU A 190 2.04 -15.81 -12.66
CA LEU A 190 0.96 -15.11 -13.34
C LEU A 190 1.43 -14.46 -14.65
N ALA A 191 2.57 -13.77 -14.62
CA ALA A 191 3.16 -13.17 -15.81
C ALA A 191 3.51 -14.23 -16.89
N ILE A 192 4.06 -15.39 -16.49
CA ILE A 192 4.37 -16.50 -17.39
C ILE A 192 3.09 -17.08 -18.03
N VAL A 193 2.04 -17.28 -17.23
CA VAL A 193 0.74 -17.79 -17.71
C VAL A 193 0.15 -16.82 -18.73
N PHE A 194 0.12 -15.52 -18.41
CA PHE A 194 -0.39 -14.50 -19.34
C PHE A 194 0.45 -14.39 -20.61
N ASN A 195 1.77 -14.40 -20.49
CA ASN A 195 2.66 -14.39 -21.65
C ASN A 195 2.39 -15.61 -22.57
N SER A 196 2.19 -16.79 -21.98
CA SER A 196 1.93 -18.03 -22.74
C SER A 196 0.56 -17.99 -23.42
N LEU A 197 -0.47 -17.50 -22.71
CA LEU A 197 -1.82 -17.33 -23.23
C LEU A 197 -1.85 -16.35 -24.41
N LEU A 198 -1.22 -15.19 -24.25
CA LEU A 198 -1.17 -14.18 -25.30
C LEU A 198 -0.32 -14.63 -26.51
N ARG A 199 0.75 -15.40 -26.28
CA ARG A 199 1.53 -16.05 -27.34
C ARG A 199 0.69 -17.05 -28.14
N TYR A 200 -0.20 -17.79 -27.49
CA TYR A 200 -1.15 -18.66 -28.17
C TYR A 200 -2.14 -17.86 -29.02
N LEU A 201 -2.66 -16.75 -28.48
CA LEU A 201 -3.58 -15.86 -29.18
C LEU A 201 -2.93 -15.11 -30.36
N GLU A 202 -1.63 -14.87 -30.34
CA GLU A 202 -0.88 -14.24 -31.43
C GLU A 202 -1.02 -15.00 -32.78
N LYS A 203 -1.17 -16.32 -32.71
CA LYS A 203 -1.38 -17.19 -33.87
C LYS A 203 -2.86 -17.50 -34.12
N ALA A 204 -3.77 -16.96 -33.35
CA ALA A 204 -5.19 -17.23 -33.47
C ALA A 204 -5.87 -16.34 -34.51
N SER A 205 -7.00 -16.82 -35.05
CA SER A 205 -7.85 -15.99 -35.91
C SER A 205 -8.41 -14.78 -35.17
N LEU A 206 -8.68 -13.70 -35.87
CA LEU A 206 -9.28 -12.48 -35.35
C LEU A 206 -10.56 -12.76 -34.53
N ARG A 207 -11.38 -13.72 -34.99
CA ARG A 207 -12.59 -14.15 -34.28
C ARG A 207 -12.27 -14.70 -32.89
N ARG A 208 -11.21 -15.51 -32.73
CA ARG A 208 -10.78 -16.04 -31.43
C ARG A 208 -10.24 -14.94 -30.53
N ILE A 209 -9.47 -14.01 -31.10
CA ILE A 209 -8.96 -12.83 -30.35
C ILE A 209 -10.13 -11.99 -29.84
N ALA A 210 -11.13 -11.69 -30.70
CA ALA A 210 -12.32 -10.93 -30.32
C ALA A 210 -13.16 -11.64 -29.23
N ILE A 211 -13.31 -12.97 -29.34
CA ILE A 211 -14.00 -13.78 -28.33
C ILE A 211 -13.24 -13.74 -26.99
N SER A 212 -11.92 -13.88 -27.01
CA SER A 212 -11.09 -13.80 -25.79
C SER A 212 -11.18 -12.42 -25.12
N PHE A 213 -11.18 -11.34 -25.92
CA PHE A 213 -11.37 -9.98 -25.43
C PHE A 213 -12.75 -9.79 -24.80
N ALA A 214 -13.81 -10.25 -25.46
CA ALA A 214 -15.18 -10.19 -24.93
C ALA A 214 -15.33 -11.03 -23.66
N ALA A 215 -14.72 -12.22 -23.59
CA ALA A 215 -14.71 -13.05 -22.41
C ALA A 215 -13.97 -12.38 -21.23
N THR A 216 -12.83 -11.74 -21.50
CA THR A 216 -12.08 -10.98 -20.50
C THR A 216 -12.91 -9.80 -19.96
N LEU A 217 -13.58 -9.06 -20.86
CA LEU A 217 -14.47 -7.98 -20.47
C LEU A 217 -15.62 -8.48 -19.60
N LEU A 218 -16.24 -9.60 -19.98
CA LEU A 218 -17.34 -10.21 -19.20
C LEU A 218 -16.86 -10.67 -17.83
N LEU A 219 -15.70 -11.31 -17.75
CA LEU A 219 -15.09 -11.71 -16.47
C LEU A 219 -14.80 -10.51 -15.58
N LEU A 220 -14.29 -9.41 -16.13
CA LEU A 220 -14.09 -8.17 -15.40
C LEU A 220 -15.43 -7.61 -14.90
N LEU A 221 -16.45 -7.51 -15.73
CA LEU A 221 -17.78 -7.04 -15.33
C LEU A 221 -18.34 -7.90 -14.19
N ILE A 222 -18.24 -9.23 -14.28
CA ILE A 222 -18.67 -10.14 -13.22
C ILE A 222 -17.85 -9.92 -11.95
N SER A 223 -16.54 -9.75 -12.05
CA SER A 223 -15.65 -9.56 -10.89
C SER A 223 -15.89 -8.26 -10.14
N TYR A 224 -16.36 -7.22 -10.82
CA TYR A 224 -16.74 -5.93 -10.20
C TYR A 224 -18.20 -5.90 -9.72
N THR A 225 -19.04 -6.86 -10.13
CA THR A 225 -20.46 -6.91 -9.71
C THR A 225 -20.65 -6.90 -8.19
N PRO A 226 -19.87 -7.67 -7.36
CA PRO A 226 -20.00 -7.61 -5.92
C PRO A 226 -19.71 -6.21 -5.33
N MET A 227 -18.77 -5.49 -5.92
CA MET A 227 -18.43 -4.13 -5.51
C MET A 227 -19.57 -3.15 -5.83
N PHE A 228 -20.18 -3.27 -7.02
CA PHE A 228 -21.33 -2.46 -7.40
C PHE A 228 -22.56 -2.80 -6.56
N VAL A 229 -22.87 -4.08 -6.39
CA VAL A 229 -24.00 -4.54 -5.55
C VAL A 229 -23.82 -4.07 -4.10
N LYS A 230 -22.63 -4.23 -3.51
CA LYS A 230 -22.33 -3.69 -2.17
C LYS A 230 -22.54 -2.18 -2.09
N ARG A 231 -22.18 -1.42 -3.12
CA ARG A 231 -22.32 0.04 -3.16
C ARG A 231 -23.78 0.50 -3.23
N PHE A 232 -24.66 -0.28 -3.88
CA PHE A 232 -26.08 0.09 -4.07
C PHE A 232 -27.03 -0.61 -3.07
N VAL A 233 -26.73 -1.82 -2.64
CA VAL A 233 -27.64 -2.64 -1.81
C VAL A 233 -27.27 -2.62 -0.33
N ASN A 234 -25.98 -2.50 0.02
CA ASN A 234 -25.47 -2.69 1.40
C ASN A 234 -24.85 -1.43 2.05
N GLN A 235 -25.21 -0.23 1.60
CA GLN A 235 -24.64 1.02 2.13
C GLN A 235 -24.97 1.32 3.60
N SER A 236 -25.88 0.60 4.25
CA SER A 236 -26.33 0.99 5.58
C SER A 236 -25.61 0.32 6.76
N ASN A 237 -25.01 -0.86 6.59
CA ASN A 237 -24.58 -1.67 7.73
C ASN A 237 -23.15 -2.24 7.69
N THR A 238 -22.33 -1.93 6.68
CA THR A 238 -20.93 -2.39 6.62
C THR A 238 -19.99 -1.20 6.80
N LEU A 239 -19.06 -1.30 7.76
CA LEU A 239 -17.98 -0.34 8.01
C LEU A 239 -16.68 -0.85 7.40
N VAL A 240 -15.92 0.04 6.80
CA VAL A 240 -14.57 -0.25 6.31
C VAL A 240 -13.54 0.28 7.31
N ILE A 241 -12.80 -0.61 7.95
CA ILE A 241 -11.75 -0.26 8.92
C ILE A 241 -10.39 -0.58 8.32
N ALA A 242 -9.50 0.41 8.28
CA ALA A 242 -8.17 0.24 7.70
C ALA A 242 -7.06 0.34 8.76
N GLY A 243 -5.95 -0.38 8.52
CA GLY A 243 -4.72 -0.30 9.30
C GLY A 243 -3.57 0.28 8.50
N LYS A 244 -2.69 1.03 9.15
CA LYS A 244 -1.39 1.41 8.61
C LYS A 244 -0.55 0.16 8.32
N LEU A 245 0.58 0.34 7.64
CA LEU A 245 1.58 -0.73 7.53
C LEU A 245 2.07 -1.11 8.93
N GLY A 246 2.22 -2.41 9.18
CA GLY A 246 2.76 -2.92 10.43
C GLY A 246 1.82 -3.85 11.19
N VAL A 247 2.37 -4.50 12.21
CA VAL A 247 1.68 -5.51 13.02
C VAL A 247 0.69 -4.89 13.98
N GLU A 248 1.10 -3.84 14.70
CA GLU A 248 0.26 -3.18 15.70
C GLU A 248 -1.04 -2.62 15.10
N PRO A 249 -1.02 -1.87 13.97
CA PRO A 249 -2.26 -1.46 13.31
C PRO A 249 -3.16 -2.62 12.89
N ASP A 250 -2.56 -3.76 12.45
CA ASP A 250 -3.32 -4.96 12.08
C ASP A 250 -4.04 -5.57 13.28
N ILE A 251 -3.38 -5.64 14.44
CA ILE A 251 -4.01 -6.08 15.70
C ILE A 251 -5.14 -5.14 16.11
N LEU A 252 -4.92 -3.82 16.08
CA LEU A 252 -5.92 -2.83 16.49
C LEU A 252 -7.18 -2.87 15.63
N ILE A 253 -7.05 -3.00 14.31
CA ILE A 253 -8.23 -3.08 13.45
C ILE A 253 -9.02 -4.36 13.64
N ASN A 254 -8.36 -5.47 13.99
CA ASN A 254 -9.02 -6.71 14.35
C ASN A 254 -9.76 -6.59 15.70
N ILE A 255 -9.16 -5.91 16.69
CA ILE A 255 -9.82 -5.56 17.97
C ILE A 255 -11.09 -4.73 17.71
N TYR A 256 -11.00 -3.70 16.85
CA TYR A 256 -12.17 -2.87 16.53
C TYR A 256 -13.26 -3.68 15.83
N LYS A 257 -12.89 -4.50 14.85
CA LYS A 257 -13.83 -5.35 14.11
C LYS A 257 -14.60 -6.24 15.06
N GLU A 258 -13.90 -7.02 15.85
CA GLU A 258 -14.52 -8.04 16.69
C GLU A 258 -15.42 -7.40 17.75
N LEU A 259 -14.97 -6.30 18.38
CA LEU A 259 -15.75 -5.58 19.36
C LEU A 259 -17.02 -4.93 18.76
N ILE A 260 -16.95 -4.40 17.55
CA ILE A 260 -18.10 -3.81 16.86
C ILE A 260 -19.07 -4.90 16.42
N GLU A 261 -18.60 -6.00 15.86
CA GLU A 261 -19.45 -7.10 15.38
C GLU A 261 -20.11 -7.87 16.53
N ASP A 262 -19.45 -8.00 17.67
CA ASP A 262 -20.01 -8.62 18.89
C ASP A 262 -21.13 -7.76 19.50
N GLN A 263 -20.97 -6.44 19.55
CA GLN A 263 -21.88 -5.54 20.29
C GLN A 263 -22.84 -4.76 19.38
N SER A 264 -22.86 -5.05 18.08
CA SER A 264 -23.76 -4.38 17.15
C SER A 264 -24.15 -5.29 15.98
N LYS A 265 -25.13 -4.82 15.17
CA LYS A 265 -25.51 -5.48 13.90
C LYS A 265 -24.67 -5.03 12.71
N LEU A 266 -23.65 -4.20 12.94
CA LEU A 266 -22.75 -3.73 11.90
C LEU A 266 -21.80 -4.85 11.48
N LYS A 267 -21.50 -4.91 10.19
CA LYS A 267 -20.44 -5.76 9.63
C LYS A 267 -19.20 -4.92 9.40
N VAL A 268 -18.03 -5.53 9.54
CA VAL A 268 -16.76 -4.83 9.37
C VAL A 268 -15.92 -5.50 8.28
N GLU A 269 -15.57 -4.73 7.26
CA GLU A 269 -14.59 -5.09 6.26
C GLU A 269 -13.23 -4.49 6.66
N LEU A 270 -12.20 -5.34 6.82
CA LEU A 270 -10.86 -4.89 7.15
C LEU A 270 -10.02 -4.64 5.90
N LYS A 271 -9.25 -3.56 5.92
CA LYS A 271 -8.19 -3.25 4.96
C LYS A 271 -6.85 -3.14 5.72
N PRO A 272 -6.21 -4.27 6.04
CA PRO A 272 -4.91 -4.27 6.70
C PRO A 272 -3.84 -3.78 5.74
N ASN A 273 -2.75 -3.19 6.29
CA ASN A 273 -1.60 -2.70 5.52
C ASN A 273 -1.99 -1.76 4.36
N PHE A 274 -3.00 -0.91 4.60
CA PHE A 274 -3.60 -0.06 3.57
C PHE A 274 -2.67 1.07 3.09
N GLY A 275 -1.65 1.41 3.87
CA GLY A 275 -0.65 2.42 3.52
C GLY A 275 -0.08 3.18 4.70
N LYS A 276 0.62 4.27 4.42
CA LYS A 276 1.22 5.18 5.42
C LYS A 276 0.20 6.23 5.89
N THR A 277 0.53 6.97 6.95
CA THR A 277 -0.32 7.98 7.61
C THR A 277 -1.12 8.85 6.64
N ARG A 278 -0.46 9.47 5.67
CA ARG A 278 -1.12 10.39 4.73
C ARG A 278 -2.17 9.70 3.87
N PHE A 279 -1.92 8.46 3.47
CA PHE A 279 -2.85 7.68 2.65
C PHE A 279 -4.15 7.36 3.41
N LEU A 280 -4.05 6.88 4.65
CA LEU A 280 -5.24 6.57 5.45
C LEU A 280 -6.03 7.83 5.77
N TYR A 281 -5.34 8.92 6.05
CA TYR A 281 -5.99 10.20 6.32
C TYR A 281 -6.81 10.71 5.13
N GLU A 282 -6.25 10.70 3.92
CA GLU A 282 -6.98 11.09 2.70
C GLU A 282 -8.11 10.09 2.38
N ALA A 283 -7.90 8.78 2.57
CA ALA A 283 -8.94 7.76 2.42
C ALA A 283 -10.10 7.93 3.39
N LEU A 284 -9.82 8.33 4.63
CA LEU A 284 -10.86 8.66 5.59
C LEU A 284 -11.67 9.89 5.14
N LYS A 285 -10.99 10.92 4.67
CA LYS A 285 -11.64 12.16 4.16
C LYS A 285 -12.49 11.91 2.92
N SER A 286 -12.01 11.11 1.97
CA SER A 286 -12.77 10.73 0.76
C SER A 286 -13.96 9.82 1.09
N GLY A 287 -13.88 9.02 2.16
CA GLY A 287 -14.89 8.03 2.54
C GLY A 287 -14.64 6.64 1.98
N ASP A 288 -13.42 6.36 1.54
CA ASP A 288 -12.97 5.03 1.11
C ASP A 288 -12.75 4.09 2.31
N ILE A 289 -12.57 4.67 3.49
CA ILE A 289 -12.56 4.01 4.80
C ILE A 289 -13.38 4.81 5.81
N ASP A 290 -13.87 4.15 6.86
CA ASP A 290 -14.71 4.74 7.89
C ASP A 290 -13.96 5.02 9.20
N ILE A 291 -13.03 4.12 9.57
CA ILE A 291 -12.29 4.17 10.85
C ILE A 291 -10.85 3.69 10.59
N TYR A 292 -9.89 4.31 11.28
CA TYR A 292 -8.54 3.74 11.44
C TYR A 292 -7.91 4.18 12.77
N PRO A 293 -6.96 3.39 13.33
CA PRO A 293 -6.20 3.80 14.51
C PRO A 293 -5.18 4.89 14.14
N GLU A 294 -5.22 6.02 14.86
CA GLU A 294 -4.26 7.10 14.70
C GLU A 294 -3.68 7.50 16.06
N PHE A 295 -2.59 8.25 16.06
CA PHE A 295 -1.85 8.64 17.24
C PHE A 295 -1.85 10.15 17.43
N THR A 296 -1.94 10.59 18.72
CA THR A 296 -1.98 12.01 19.09
C THR A 296 -0.82 12.82 18.52
N GLY A 297 0.42 12.31 18.67
CA GLY A 297 1.62 12.96 18.15
C GLY A 297 1.63 13.05 16.63
N THR A 298 1.14 12.03 15.92
CA THR A 298 1.02 12.06 14.45
C THR A 298 0.02 13.12 13.99
N ILE A 299 -1.13 13.23 14.67
CA ILE A 299 -2.13 14.26 14.35
C ILE A 299 -1.51 15.65 14.50
N THR A 300 -0.93 15.95 15.66
CA THR A 300 -0.41 17.27 15.98
C THR A 300 0.80 17.70 15.15
N SER A 301 1.69 16.75 14.82
CA SER A 301 2.93 17.05 14.10
C SER A 301 2.84 16.94 12.59
N SER A 302 1.95 16.07 12.05
CA SER A 302 1.95 15.73 10.63
C SER A 302 0.65 15.99 9.90
N LEU A 303 -0.52 15.90 10.58
CA LEU A 303 -1.82 16.01 9.91
C LEU A 303 -2.42 17.41 10.02
N LEU A 304 -2.21 18.12 11.14
CA LEU A 304 -2.72 19.47 11.29
C LEU A 304 -1.91 20.46 10.43
N LYS A 305 -2.63 21.32 9.70
CA LYS A 305 -2.03 22.43 8.93
C LYS A 305 -1.46 23.48 9.88
N LYS A 306 -2.21 23.83 10.93
CA LYS A 306 -1.76 24.71 12.01
C LYS A 306 -1.24 23.84 13.14
N LYS A 307 0.07 23.68 13.23
CA LYS A 307 0.71 22.86 14.24
C LYS A 307 0.55 23.52 15.62
N PRO A 308 0.05 22.82 16.65
CA PRO A 308 0.02 23.33 18.02
C PRO A 308 1.44 23.43 18.59
N LYS A 309 1.60 24.19 19.65
CA LYS A 309 2.85 24.20 20.40
C LYS A 309 3.11 22.80 20.98
N LEU A 310 4.31 22.28 20.79
CA LEU A 310 4.70 20.98 21.32
C LEU A 310 4.54 20.98 22.86
N SER A 311 3.93 19.93 23.39
CA SER A 311 3.77 19.68 24.83
C SER A 311 4.16 18.22 25.12
N ASN A 312 4.72 17.99 26.31
CA ASN A 312 5.02 16.64 26.80
C ASN A 312 3.93 16.11 27.76
N ASP A 313 2.87 16.90 27.99
CA ASP A 313 1.68 16.46 28.73
C ASP A 313 0.73 15.68 27.80
N PRO A 314 0.51 14.36 28.02
CA PRO A 314 -0.36 13.54 27.18
C PRO A 314 -1.79 14.11 27.04
N ASN A 315 -2.34 14.70 28.09
CA ASN A 315 -3.69 15.28 28.06
C ASN A 315 -3.76 16.50 27.14
N GLN A 316 -2.75 17.39 27.23
CA GLN A 316 -2.69 18.57 26.37
C GLN A 316 -2.50 18.17 24.89
N VAL A 317 -1.64 17.18 24.59
CA VAL A 317 -1.44 16.68 23.25
C VAL A 317 -2.71 16.01 22.71
N TYR A 318 -3.41 15.24 23.53
CA TYR A 318 -4.70 14.64 23.16
C TYR A 318 -5.76 15.68 22.84
N LEU A 319 -5.93 16.70 23.71
CA LEU A 319 -6.90 17.77 23.47
C LEU A 319 -6.58 18.54 22.19
N ALA A 320 -5.32 18.93 22.00
CA ALA A 320 -4.87 19.61 20.78
C ALA A 320 -5.11 18.78 19.51
N ALA A 321 -4.85 17.46 19.57
CA ALA A 321 -5.11 16.55 18.45
C ALA A 321 -6.62 16.45 18.16
N LYS A 322 -7.43 16.23 19.18
CA LYS A 322 -8.89 16.06 19.07
C LYS A 322 -9.58 17.32 18.55
N GLU A 323 -9.28 18.47 19.12
CA GLU A 323 -9.89 19.75 18.73
C GLU A 323 -9.39 20.19 17.34
N GLY A 324 -8.07 20.12 17.10
CA GLY A 324 -7.49 20.52 15.83
C GLY A 324 -8.01 19.70 14.65
N ILE A 325 -8.13 18.37 14.78
CA ILE A 325 -8.62 17.52 13.69
C ILE A 325 -10.13 17.66 13.47
N ALA A 326 -10.88 17.94 14.52
CA ALA A 326 -12.30 18.21 14.44
C ALA A 326 -12.58 19.54 13.73
N GLU A 327 -11.84 20.59 14.06
CA GLU A 327 -11.97 21.91 13.44
C GLU A 327 -11.52 21.89 11.98
N GLN A 328 -10.39 21.21 11.69
CA GLN A 328 -9.80 21.22 10.35
C GLN A 328 -10.62 20.40 9.32
N ASP A 329 -11.05 19.20 9.66
CA ASP A 329 -11.64 18.25 8.71
C ASP A 329 -12.89 17.52 9.22
N GLN A 330 -13.52 17.99 10.31
CA GLN A 330 -14.72 17.40 10.90
C GLN A 330 -14.56 15.91 11.25
N LEU A 331 -13.36 15.53 11.68
CA LEU A 331 -13.06 14.19 12.14
C LEU A 331 -13.20 14.11 13.66
N THR A 332 -13.53 12.94 14.17
CA THR A 332 -13.63 12.67 15.61
C THR A 332 -12.53 11.69 16.02
N PHE A 333 -11.69 12.13 16.94
CA PHE A 333 -10.69 11.31 17.59
C PHE A 333 -11.22 10.89 18.96
N LEU A 334 -11.38 9.58 19.18
CA LEU A 334 -11.98 9.04 20.40
C LEU A 334 -11.00 9.10 21.59
N LYS A 335 -11.42 8.54 22.74
CA LYS A 335 -10.56 8.49 23.94
C LYS A 335 -9.38 7.53 23.70
N PRO A 336 -8.18 7.88 24.17
CA PRO A 336 -6.97 7.12 23.90
C PRO A 336 -6.86 5.84 24.73
N PHE A 337 -6.05 4.90 24.24
CA PHE A 337 -5.58 3.72 24.95
C PHE A 337 -4.62 4.13 26.09
N ALA A 338 -4.25 3.15 26.94
CA ALA A 338 -3.29 3.39 28.02
C ALA A 338 -1.85 3.52 27.51
N TYR A 339 -1.49 2.75 26.46
CA TYR A 339 -0.12 2.74 25.95
C TYR A 339 0.21 3.96 25.09
N GLN A 340 1.50 4.20 24.99
CA GLN A 340 2.07 5.18 24.07
C GLN A 340 2.97 4.45 23.08
N ASN A 341 2.88 4.79 21.81
CA ASN A 341 3.78 4.32 20.78
C ASN A 341 4.66 5.49 20.32
N THR A 342 5.59 5.89 21.19
CA THR A 342 6.47 7.02 20.91
C THR A 342 7.61 6.62 19.97
N TYR A 343 8.15 7.60 19.25
CA TYR A 343 9.46 7.41 18.63
C TYR A 343 10.51 7.15 19.71
N ALA A 344 11.46 6.32 19.35
CA ALA A 344 12.64 5.99 20.15
C ALA A 344 13.88 5.93 19.27
N VAL A 345 15.04 6.12 19.85
CA VAL A 345 16.32 5.76 19.23
C VAL A 345 16.83 4.51 19.91
N ALA A 346 17.12 3.50 19.11
CA ALA A 346 17.59 2.21 19.61
C ALA A 346 18.95 1.82 19.02
N MET A 347 19.72 1.04 19.77
CA MET A 347 21.01 0.50 19.35
C MET A 347 21.23 -0.90 19.97
N PRO A 348 22.09 -1.76 19.38
CA PRO A 348 22.41 -3.05 19.99
C PRO A 348 22.94 -2.89 21.42
N GLU A 349 22.41 -3.68 22.37
CA GLU A 349 22.83 -3.63 23.79
C GLU A 349 24.34 -3.78 23.94
N LYS A 350 24.94 -4.70 23.19
CA LYS A 350 26.40 -4.93 23.20
C LYS A 350 27.17 -3.64 22.88
N ILE A 351 26.75 -2.87 21.88
CA ILE A 351 27.40 -1.60 21.50
C ILE A 351 27.12 -0.53 22.55
N ALA A 352 25.89 -0.49 23.08
CA ALA A 352 25.52 0.45 24.13
C ALA A 352 26.36 0.25 25.40
N ASP A 353 26.65 -1.00 25.76
CA ASP A 353 27.50 -1.34 26.91
C ASP A 353 28.97 -1.03 26.65
N GLU A 354 29.50 -1.37 25.48
CA GLU A 354 30.86 -1.10 25.08
C GLU A 354 31.21 0.39 25.17
N PHE A 355 30.32 1.25 24.69
CA PHE A 355 30.49 2.70 24.71
C PHE A 355 29.86 3.40 25.93
N ASN A 356 29.24 2.62 26.86
CA ASN A 356 28.50 3.14 28.02
C ASN A 356 27.45 4.22 27.63
N ILE A 357 26.69 3.94 26.56
CA ILE A 357 25.62 4.81 26.05
C ILE A 357 24.30 4.39 26.69
N LYS A 358 23.64 5.31 27.40
CA LYS A 358 22.33 5.10 28.06
C LYS A 358 21.26 6.07 27.58
N SER A 359 21.65 7.24 27.11
CA SER A 359 20.77 8.31 26.65
C SER A 359 21.16 8.80 25.27
N ILE A 360 20.25 9.53 24.63
CA ILE A 360 20.51 10.18 23.34
C ILE A 360 21.69 11.16 23.44
N SER A 361 21.79 11.89 24.57
CA SER A 361 22.92 12.80 24.80
C SER A 361 24.28 12.09 24.80
N ASP A 362 24.37 10.85 25.27
CA ASP A 362 25.63 10.11 25.33
C ASP A 362 26.21 9.81 23.94
N VAL A 363 25.34 9.68 22.93
CA VAL A 363 25.73 9.39 21.54
C VAL A 363 26.68 10.47 20.99
N LYS A 364 26.59 11.72 21.50
CA LYS A 364 27.40 12.85 21.04
C LYS A 364 28.89 12.60 21.08
N LYS A 365 29.35 11.85 22.06
CA LYS A 365 30.79 11.52 22.22
C LYS A 365 31.31 10.63 21.08
N TYR A 366 30.43 9.87 20.44
CA TYR A 366 30.76 8.84 19.45
C TYR A 366 30.13 9.08 18.08
N GLU A 367 29.57 10.28 17.84
CA GLU A 367 28.76 10.56 16.63
C GLU A 367 29.51 10.31 15.31
N LYS A 368 30.85 10.48 15.29
CA LYS A 368 31.67 10.22 14.11
C LYS A 368 31.95 8.75 13.83
N GLN A 369 31.78 7.89 14.85
CA GLN A 369 32.07 6.46 14.79
C GLN A 369 30.78 5.64 14.53
N LEU A 370 29.62 6.23 14.85
CA LEU A 370 28.33 5.56 14.78
C LEU A 370 27.59 5.98 13.50
N LYS A 371 27.06 4.99 12.81
CA LYS A 371 26.18 5.18 11.64
C LYS A 371 24.73 4.94 12.04
N ALA A 372 23.85 5.81 11.61
CA ALA A 372 22.42 5.69 11.84
C ALA A 372 21.70 5.25 10.56
N GLY A 373 20.71 4.38 10.72
CA GLY A 373 19.76 4.05 9.68
C GLY A 373 18.37 4.47 10.15
N PHE A 374 17.81 5.51 9.56
CA PHE A 374 16.51 6.04 9.94
C PHE A 374 15.50 5.90 8.81
N THR A 375 14.22 5.82 9.18
CA THR A 375 13.15 5.96 8.19
C THR A 375 13.15 7.37 7.62
N LEU A 376 12.72 7.50 6.36
CA LEU A 376 12.62 8.82 5.72
C LEU A 376 11.68 9.74 6.50
N GLU A 377 10.59 9.19 7.04
CA GLU A 377 9.64 9.94 7.86
C GLU A 377 10.33 10.47 9.12
N PHE A 378 11.03 9.63 9.89
CA PHE A 378 11.74 10.05 11.10
C PHE A 378 12.82 11.10 10.82
N LYS A 379 13.56 10.92 9.71
CA LYS A 379 14.63 11.86 9.32
C LYS A 379 14.11 13.27 9.07
N ASP A 380 12.92 13.41 8.48
CA ASP A 380 12.41 14.71 8.03
C ASP A 380 11.52 15.43 9.05
N ARG A 381 11.21 14.80 10.20
CA ARG A 381 10.32 15.35 11.22
C ARG A 381 11.07 16.23 12.23
N GLU A 382 10.36 17.24 12.75
CA GLU A 382 10.84 18.09 13.85
C GLU A 382 10.87 17.34 15.19
N ASP A 383 9.97 16.36 15.36
CA ASP A 383 9.96 15.41 16.48
C ASP A 383 10.67 14.08 16.12
N GLY A 384 11.60 14.12 15.21
CA GLY A 384 12.48 13.06 14.77
C GLY A 384 13.94 13.51 14.71
N TYR A 385 14.66 13.15 13.63
CA TYR A 385 16.08 13.43 13.55
C TYR A 385 16.40 14.93 13.43
N LYS A 386 15.57 15.75 12.79
CA LYS A 386 15.74 17.21 12.80
C LYS A 386 15.74 17.75 14.24
N GLY A 387 14.77 17.31 15.04
CA GLY A 387 14.73 17.68 16.45
C GLY A 387 15.91 17.15 17.26
N ILE A 388 16.44 15.96 16.90
CA ILE A 388 17.69 15.44 17.50
C ILE A 388 18.86 16.35 17.15
N GLN A 389 18.97 16.81 15.90
CA GLN A 389 20.01 17.77 15.50
C GLN A 389 19.91 19.09 16.29
N ASP A 390 18.71 19.64 16.38
CA ASP A 390 18.49 20.93 17.05
C ASP A 390 18.65 20.85 18.57
N LYS A 391 18.05 19.85 19.21
CA LYS A 391 17.96 19.77 20.66
C LYS A 391 19.16 19.07 21.30
N TYR A 392 19.72 18.07 20.62
CA TYR A 392 20.88 17.29 21.08
C TYR A 392 22.20 17.71 20.42
N GLY A 393 22.13 18.46 19.33
CA GLY A 393 23.30 18.86 18.55
C GLY A 393 24.00 17.69 17.84
N LEU A 394 23.28 16.59 17.57
CA LEU A 394 23.82 15.37 16.96
C LEU A 394 23.81 15.46 15.44
N HIS A 395 24.96 15.26 14.81
CA HIS A 395 25.11 15.24 13.34
C HIS A 395 25.68 13.88 12.88
N LEU A 396 24.82 12.86 12.88
CA LEU A 396 25.17 11.51 12.53
C LEU A 396 25.29 11.30 11.02
N SER A 397 26.10 10.31 10.60
CA SER A 397 26.03 9.75 9.26
C SER A 397 24.76 8.93 9.12
N VAL A 398 23.74 9.43 8.39
CA VAL A 398 22.41 8.84 8.29
C VAL A 398 22.17 8.23 6.92
N ALA A 399 21.90 6.93 6.86
CA ALA A 399 21.28 6.24 5.73
C ALA A 399 19.77 6.22 5.91
N THR A 400 19.00 6.51 4.86
CA THR A 400 17.53 6.36 4.89
C THR A 400 17.11 5.02 4.34
N MET A 401 16.13 4.39 5.01
CA MET A 401 15.62 3.07 4.61
C MET A 401 14.16 2.88 5.03
N GLU A 402 13.51 1.88 4.44
CA GLU A 402 12.17 1.48 4.85
C GLU A 402 12.17 0.84 6.25
N PRO A 403 11.07 0.99 7.02
CA PRO A 403 11.00 0.54 8.42
C PRO A 403 11.45 -0.89 8.64
N ALA A 404 11.04 -1.82 7.77
CA ALA A 404 11.39 -3.24 7.91
C ALA A 404 12.86 -3.54 7.66
N LEU A 405 13.56 -2.72 6.89
CA LEU A 405 14.98 -2.93 6.54
C LEU A 405 15.94 -2.44 7.62
N ARG A 406 15.53 -1.51 8.48
CA ARG A 406 16.38 -0.93 9.53
C ARG A 406 16.87 -1.97 10.53
N TYR A 407 16.01 -2.91 10.92
CA TYR A 407 16.38 -3.98 11.85
C TYR A 407 17.33 -5.01 11.24
N GLN A 408 17.19 -5.29 9.94
CA GLN A 408 18.14 -6.13 9.21
C GLN A 408 19.51 -5.44 9.10
N ALA A 409 19.53 -4.13 8.85
CA ALA A 409 20.76 -3.34 8.77
C ALA A 409 21.48 -3.27 10.13
N ILE A 410 20.74 -3.21 11.25
CA ILE A 410 21.30 -3.32 12.61
C ILE A 410 21.90 -4.70 12.84
N GLN A 411 21.16 -5.76 12.51
CA GLN A 411 21.60 -7.14 12.72
C GLN A 411 22.87 -7.46 11.92
N SER A 412 23.00 -6.93 10.72
CA SER A 412 24.18 -7.09 9.86
C SER A 412 25.37 -6.19 10.24
N GLY A 413 25.20 -5.30 11.24
CA GLY A 413 26.25 -4.37 11.68
C GLY A 413 26.50 -3.19 10.73
N ASN A 414 25.66 -3.02 9.68
CA ASN A 414 25.79 -1.92 8.71
C ASN A 414 25.48 -0.56 9.32
N ILE A 415 24.64 -0.53 10.36
CA ILE A 415 24.29 0.63 11.17
C ILE A 415 24.36 0.26 12.65
N GLN A 416 24.56 1.23 13.53
CA GLN A 416 24.61 1.07 14.97
C GLN A 416 23.45 1.75 15.70
N LEU A 417 22.78 2.68 15.05
CA LEU A 417 21.62 3.40 15.58
C LEU A 417 20.46 3.30 14.62
N THR A 418 19.25 3.17 15.16
CA THR A 418 18.01 3.22 14.35
C THR A 418 16.92 3.97 15.09
N ASP A 419 15.96 4.55 14.35
CA ASP A 419 14.67 4.90 14.91
C ASP A 419 13.89 3.61 15.19
N ALA A 420 13.07 3.64 16.20
CA ALA A 420 12.16 2.57 16.61
C ALA A 420 10.87 3.17 17.14
N TYR A 421 9.88 2.33 17.33
CA TYR A 421 8.73 2.65 18.17
C TYR A 421 8.85 1.90 19.50
N SER A 422 8.41 2.51 20.58
CA SER A 422 8.56 1.92 21.92
C SER A 422 7.89 0.55 22.08
N THR A 423 6.92 0.22 21.23
CA THR A 423 6.19 -1.06 21.21
C THR A 423 6.71 -2.08 20.18
N ASP A 424 7.80 -1.77 19.46
CA ASP A 424 8.37 -2.65 18.43
C ASP A 424 8.88 -3.97 19.05
N ALA A 425 8.36 -5.11 18.60
CA ALA A 425 8.78 -6.44 19.05
C ALA A 425 10.24 -6.76 18.71
N GLU A 426 10.77 -6.09 17.69
CA GLU A 426 12.14 -6.19 17.21
C GLU A 426 13.16 -5.70 18.24
N ILE A 427 12.77 -4.81 19.15
CA ILE A 427 13.62 -4.36 20.27
C ILE A 427 14.04 -5.57 21.11
N VAL A 428 13.09 -6.41 21.48
CA VAL A 428 13.36 -7.65 22.25
C VAL A 428 14.05 -8.69 21.37
N LYS A 429 13.55 -8.89 20.14
CA LYS A 429 14.07 -9.90 19.21
C LYS A 429 15.55 -9.72 18.87
N TYR A 430 16.01 -8.48 18.70
CA TYR A 430 17.37 -8.16 18.29
C TYR A 430 18.24 -7.64 19.44
N GLN A 431 17.76 -7.74 20.69
CA GLN A 431 18.47 -7.29 21.91
C GLN A 431 18.94 -5.83 21.75
N LEU A 432 17.98 -4.94 21.48
CA LEU A 432 18.24 -3.52 21.33
C LEU A 432 17.96 -2.79 22.64
N ARG A 433 18.82 -1.83 22.95
CA ARG A 433 18.60 -0.84 24.00
C ARG A 433 17.91 0.39 23.42
N VAL A 434 16.75 0.74 23.96
CA VAL A 434 16.13 2.03 23.73
C VAL A 434 16.89 3.08 24.54
N LEU A 435 17.38 4.12 23.88
CA LEU A 435 18.10 5.20 24.53
C LEU A 435 17.11 6.17 25.20
N LYS A 436 17.44 6.59 26.43
CA LYS A 436 16.63 7.54 27.14
C LYS A 436 16.60 8.90 26.42
N ASP A 437 15.41 9.42 26.16
CA ASP A 437 15.18 10.78 25.67
C ASP A 437 15.31 11.77 26.84
N ASP A 438 16.54 12.06 27.25
CA ASP A 438 16.87 12.85 28.42
C ASP A 438 16.57 14.34 28.29
N LYS A 439 16.32 14.81 27.05
CA LYS A 439 15.87 16.17 26.77
C LYS A 439 14.39 16.27 26.37
N GLN A 440 13.65 15.17 26.47
CA GLN A 440 12.20 15.10 26.20
C GLN A 440 11.84 15.68 24.81
N LEU A 441 12.48 15.16 23.76
CA LEU A 441 12.20 15.56 22.39
C LEU A 441 10.88 14.98 21.89
N PHE A 442 10.66 13.68 22.14
CA PHE A 442 9.53 12.96 21.59
C PHE A 442 8.24 13.29 22.35
N PRO A 443 7.22 13.81 21.65
CA PRO A 443 5.93 14.06 22.27
C PRO A 443 5.19 12.75 22.58
N PRO A 444 4.18 12.77 23.46
CA PRO A 444 3.32 11.62 23.68
C PRO A 444 2.59 11.17 22.44
N TYR A 445 2.54 9.84 22.21
CA TYR A 445 1.87 9.19 21.09
C TYR A 445 0.84 8.19 21.59
N GLN A 446 -0.31 8.66 22.08
CA GLN A 446 -1.42 7.81 22.49
C GLN A 446 -2.28 7.45 21.28
N GLY A 447 -2.55 6.16 21.10
CA GLY A 447 -3.41 5.65 20.03
C GLY A 447 -4.89 5.77 20.38
N ALA A 448 -5.72 6.08 19.37
CA ALA A 448 -7.17 6.02 19.48
C ALA A 448 -7.85 5.85 18.11
N PRO A 449 -9.12 5.41 18.06
CA PRO A 449 -9.87 5.38 16.81
C PRO A 449 -10.13 6.79 16.25
N LEU A 450 -9.83 6.99 14.97
CA LEU A 450 -10.13 8.21 14.22
C LEU A 450 -11.18 7.90 13.15
N MET A 451 -12.23 8.74 13.06
CA MET A 451 -13.36 8.56 12.14
C MET A 451 -14.03 9.89 11.79
N LYS A 452 -14.92 9.89 10.78
CA LYS A 452 -15.74 11.07 10.49
C LYS A 452 -16.79 11.32 11.59
N ALA A 453 -17.02 12.59 11.92
CA ALA A 453 -18.10 12.96 12.84
C ALA A 453 -19.48 12.54 12.32
N SER A 454 -19.67 12.50 11.01
CA SER A 454 -20.91 12.02 10.36
C SER A 454 -21.19 10.54 10.64
N LEU A 455 -20.16 9.71 10.78
CA LEU A 455 -20.30 8.29 11.12
C LEU A 455 -20.92 8.11 12.51
N LEU A 456 -20.45 8.88 13.50
CA LEU A 456 -21.02 8.84 14.85
C LEU A 456 -22.43 9.41 14.91
N ARG A 457 -22.80 10.36 14.04
CA ARG A 457 -24.22 10.80 13.94
C ARG A 457 -25.10 9.69 13.40
N LYS A 458 -24.62 8.91 12.43
CA LYS A 458 -25.35 7.78 11.84
C LYS A 458 -25.40 6.57 12.77
N HIS A 459 -24.33 6.31 13.53
CA HIS A 459 -24.17 5.17 14.42
C HIS A 459 -23.66 5.61 15.81
N PRO A 460 -24.50 6.26 16.66
CA PRO A 460 -24.04 6.84 17.94
C PRO A 460 -23.43 5.83 18.92
N HIS A 461 -23.90 4.60 18.89
CA HIS A 461 -23.43 3.51 19.74
C HIS A 461 -21.97 3.12 19.49
N LEU A 462 -21.41 3.38 18.30
CA LEU A 462 -19.99 3.13 18.01
C LEU A 462 -19.05 3.84 18.98
N LYS A 463 -19.41 5.04 19.41
CA LYS A 463 -18.63 5.79 20.41
C LYS A 463 -18.54 5.05 21.73
N THR A 464 -19.64 4.48 22.21
CA THR A 464 -19.70 3.70 23.45
C THR A 464 -18.90 2.41 23.32
N ILE A 465 -19.08 1.69 22.21
CA ILE A 465 -18.37 0.43 21.92
C ILE A 465 -16.87 0.66 21.91
N LEU A 466 -16.37 1.56 21.06
CA LEU A 466 -14.93 1.78 20.89
C LEU A 466 -14.27 2.46 22.10
N ASN A 467 -15.00 3.28 22.86
CA ASN A 467 -14.47 3.87 24.08
C ASN A 467 -14.30 2.86 25.24
N GLN A 468 -14.78 1.61 25.12
CA GLN A 468 -14.44 0.55 26.08
C GLN A 468 -12.94 0.23 26.09
N LEU A 469 -12.24 0.55 24.99
CA LEU A 469 -10.80 0.41 24.87
C LEU A 469 -10.03 1.58 25.52
N SER A 470 -10.72 2.66 25.93
CA SER A 470 -10.08 3.81 26.56
C SER A 470 -9.40 3.41 27.87
N GLY A 471 -8.12 3.78 28.03
CA GLY A 471 -7.33 3.44 29.22
C GLY A 471 -7.04 1.94 29.36
N LYS A 472 -7.39 1.13 28.36
CA LYS A 472 -7.00 -0.28 28.25
C LYS A 472 -5.85 -0.41 27.22
N ILE A 473 -5.33 -1.60 27.08
CA ILE A 473 -4.14 -1.93 26.27
C ILE A 473 -2.94 -1.18 26.83
N THR A 474 -2.25 -1.81 27.78
CA THR A 474 -0.98 -1.26 28.33
C THR A 474 0.15 -1.44 27.32
N GLU A 475 1.28 -0.79 27.58
CA GLU A 475 2.48 -0.90 26.72
C GLU A 475 2.99 -2.36 26.67
N GLU A 476 3.01 -3.05 27.84
CA GLU A 476 3.40 -4.44 27.96
C GLU A 476 2.44 -5.37 27.21
N GLU A 477 1.14 -5.09 27.26
CA GLU A 477 0.13 -5.87 26.53
C GLU A 477 0.29 -5.70 25.03
N MET A 478 0.56 -4.48 24.54
CA MET A 478 0.80 -4.24 23.12
C MET A 478 2.10 -4.87 22.66
N GLN A 479 3.19 -4.74 23.41
CA GLN A 479 4.46 -5.43 23.11
C GLN A 479 4.27 -6.95 23.01
N ALA A 480 3.54 -7.54 23.98
CA ALA A 480 3.25 -8.98 23.97
C ALA A 480 2.44 -9.39 22.73
N MET A 481 1.41 -8.63 22.38
CA MET A 481 0.62 -8.87 21.17
C MET A 481 1.46 -8.74 19.89
N ASN A 482 2.29 -7.71 19.80
CA ASN A 482 3.21 -7.51 18.67
C ASN A 482 4.19 -8.68 18.56
N TYR A 483 4.72 -9.19 19.68
CA TYR A 483 5.62 -10.35 19.70
C TYR A 483 4.92 -11.65 19.23
N GLU A 484 3.68 -11.90 19.65
CA GLU A 484 2.91 -13.06 19.20
C GLU A 484 2.71 -13.07 17.69
N VAL A 485 2.44 -11.90 17.08
CA VAL A 485 2.23 -11.80 15.64
C VAL A 485 3.54 -11.77 14.87
N SER A 486 4.50 -10.90 15.27
CA SER A 486 5.75 -10.69 14.50
C SER A 486 6.71 -11.86 14.61
N VAL A 487 6.89 -12.41 15.83
CA VAL A 487 7.92 -13.39 16.11
C VAL A 487 7.37 -14.80 16.07
N LYS A 488 6.20 -15.05 16.68
CA LYS A 488 5.57 -16.38 16.69
C LYS A 488 4.71 -16.66 15.46
N GLY A 489 4.45 -15.65 14.62
CA GLY A 489 3.70 -15.82 13.37
C GLY A 489 2.19 -16.05 13.54
N ARG A 490 1.63 -15.78 14.72
CA ARG A 490 0.19 -15.93 14.98
C ARG A 490 -0.61 -14.92 14.14
N ALA A 491 -1.80 -15.29 13.73
CA ALA A 491 -2.70 -14.36 13.04
C ALA A 491 -3.12 -13.22 13.97
N ALA A 492 -3.10 -11.96 13.48
CA ALA A 492 -3.48 -10.79 14.24
C ALA A 492 -4.91 -10.88 14.79
N SER A 493 -5.83 -11.53 14.04
CA SER A 493 -7.20 -11.78 14.47
C SER A 493 -7.30 -12.66 15.71
N LEU A 494 -6.48 -13.72 15.79
CA LEU A 494 -6.47 -14.61 16.95
C LEU A 494 -5.89 -13.91 18.19
N VAL A 495 -4.84 -13.10 17.99
CA VAL A 495 -4.23 -12.33 19.09
C VAL A 495 -5.17 -11.26 19.60
N ALA A 496 -5.91 -10.58 18.70
CA ALA A 496 -6.95 -9.63 19.05
C ALA A 496 -8.09 -10.28 19.84
N HIS A 497 -8.55 -11.45 19.41
CA HIS A 497 -9.58 -12.25 20.12
C HIS A 497 -9.15 -12.58 21.54
N ASP A 498 -7.95 -13.19 21.69
CA ASP A 498 -7.42 -13.56 23.00
C ASP A 498 -7.32 -12.36 23.95
N TYR A 499 -6.89 -11.21 23.43
CA TYR A 499 -6.84 -9.98 24.18
C TYR A 499 -8.24 -9.54 24.65
N LEU A 500 -9.23 -9.48 23.75
CA LEU A 500 -10.59 -9.05 24.08
C LEU A 500 -11.26 -9.96 25.11
N VAL A 501 -11.06 -11.28 24.99
CA VAL A 501 -11.54 -12.27 25.97
C VAL A 501 -10.85 -12.06 27.33
N LYS A 502 -9.53 -11.91 27.36
CA LYS A 502 -8.75 -11.65 28.58
C LYS A 502 -9.17 -10.34 29.26
N ALA A 503 -9.44 -9.30 28.48
CA ALA A 503 -9.88 -7.99 28.95
C ALA A 503 -11.36 -7.96 29.39
N GLY A 504 -12.10 -9.07 29.19
CA GLY A 504 -13.53 -9.18 29.53
C GLY A 504 -14.43 -8.29 28.67
N LEU A 505 -14.01 -7.98 27.46
CA LEU A 505 -14.73 -7.11 26.51
C LEU A 505 -15.67 -7.88 25.60
N ILE A 506 -15.38 -9.17 25.36
CA ILE A 506 -16.22 -10.11 24.64
C ILE A 506 -16.32 -11.43 25.42
N ALA A 507 -17.36 -12.20 25.16
CA ALA A 507 -17.54 -13.52 25.78
C ALA A 507 -16.56 -14.54 25.20
N ARG A 508 -16.10 -15.50 25.99
CA ARG A 508 -15.36 -16.65 25.51
C ARG A 508 -16.29 -17.46 24.59
N THR A 509 -16.06 -17.44 23.29
CA THR A 509 -16.73 -18.39 22.39
C THR A 509 -16.30 -19.80 22.77
N LYS A 510 -17.29 -20.66 23.07
CA LYS A 510 -17.07 -22.08 23.38
C LYS A 510 -16.52 -22.83 22.19
#